data_459042a05dda13acb320e1b92c7325d5
#
_entry.id   459042a05dda13acb320e1b92c7325d5
#
_cell.length_a   1.000
_cell.length_b   1.000
_cell.length_c   1.000
_cell.angle_alpha   90.00
_cell.angle_beta   90.00
_cell.angle_gamma   90.00
#
_symmetry.space_group_name_H-M   'P 1'
#
loop_
_entity.id
_entity.type
_entity.pdbx_description
1 polymer ?
#
loop_
_entity_poly.entity_id
_entity_poly.type
_entity_poly.pdbx_seq_one_letter_code
_entity_poly.pdbx_strand_id
1 'polypeptide(L)'
;VIDSSKSTFIRSNKGEKLYGNLDFYSNLENSDGLSLTLDTNLQFKLFEELKTAISDSKALGGSALIMDSVSGEILAMVSYPSFNPNNSQRVIERNRVIEDFFEPGSLIKPITVAGALKLNLIKKDSVIDTNPGFINLSGFKRSEAGGKNFGKILPSEIISKSSQVGIAKISIKFSSEQMRNNLRLFGFGEYLNINWLNNNNGRMIDAPRLYDIDKASLGYGYSLTSNSLQLARAYSAFANEGVMIEPKLFINDETIRKRVLTKSNASFILDSLRMTILEGTASNLKNEEVEIAGKTGTSEKYIEGVGYASEKYISSFASIFPAQKPKFIMIVSIDEPDPNKYFGGDVSAPVVARMTKFMKRLKYL
;
A
#
# COMPACT_ATOMS: atom_id res chain seq x y z
N VAL A 1 -4.64 27.90 16.31
CA VAL A 1 -5.39 29.14 16.63
C VAL A 1 -5.50 29.92 15.34
N ILE A 2 -6.71 30.09 14.84
CA ILE A 2 -7.02 30.85 13.62
C ILE A 2 -7.31 32.29 14.08
N ASP A 3 -6.49 33.25 13.69
CA ASP A 3 -6.72 34.67 13.90
C ASP A 3 -7.35 35.25 12.63
N SER A 4 -8.60 35.70 12.72
CA SER A 4 -9.44 36.08 11.58
C SER A 4 -9.13 37.49 11.01
N SER A 5 -8.18 38.22 11.53
CA SER A 5 -7.96 39.62 11.13
C SER A 5 -6.69 39.89 10.31
N LYS A 6 -5.83 38.91 10.11
CA LYS A 6 -4.55 39.10 9.34
C LYS A 6 -4.11 37.81 8.72
N SER A 7 -3.94 37.77 7.42
CA SER A 7 -3.36 36.69 6.59
C SER A 7 -2.94 35.45 7.39
N THR A 8 -3.79 34.44 7.40
CA THR A 8 -3.67 33.24 8.22
C THR A 8 -2.53 32.39 7.71
N PHE A 9 -1.54 32.10 8.53
CA PHE A 9 -0.52 31.11 8.22
C PHE A 9 -0.65 29.96 9.22
N ILE A 10 -0.54 28.75 8.73
CA ILE A 10 -0.23 27.60 9.58
C ILE A 10 1.28 27.65 9.82
N ARG A 11 1.69 27.67 11.09
CA ARG A 11 3.09 27.52 11.48
C ARG A 11 3.35 26.08 11.87
N SER A 12 4.51 25.54 11.46
CA SER A 12 5.00 24.31 12.03
C SER A 12 5.28 24.49 13.54
N ASN A 13 5.44 23.41 14.26
CA ASN A 13 5.85 23.44 15.67
C ASN A 13 7.24 24.09 15.87
N LYS A 14 8.00 24.34 14.79
CA LYS A 14 9.29 25.07 14.78
C LYS A 14 9.12 26.53 14.38
N GLY A 15 7.89 27.04 14.21
CA GLY A 15 7.62 28.43 13.84
C GLY A 15 7.76 28.76 12.35
N GLU A 16 8.04 27.77 11.49
CA GLU A 16 8.15 27.97 10.05
C GLU A 16 6.78 28.17 9.43
N LYS A 17 6.66 29.11 8.47
CA LYS A 17 5.41 29.35 7.74
C LYS A 17 5.18 28.20 6.77
N LEU A 18 4.12 27.43 6.98
CA LEU A 18 3.63 26.46 6.01
C LEU A 18 2.65 27.16 5.08
N TYR A 19 2.99 27.28 3.82
CA TYR A 19 2.10 27.85 2.81
C TYR A 19 1.03 26.80 2.45
N GLY A 20 -0.18 27.01 2.93
CA GLY A 20 -1.38 26.36 2.41
C GLY A 20 -2.04 27.23 1.34
N ASN A 21 -2.91 26.66 0.51
CA ASN A 21 -3.72 27.43 -0.43
C ASN A 21 -4.64 28.37 0.38
N LEU A 22 -4.35 29.67 0.37
CA LEU A 22 -5.05 30.68 1.15
C LEU A 22 -6.56 30.73 0.85
N ASP A 23 -6.96 30.36 -0.38
CA ASP A 23 -8.35 30.33 -0.82
C ASP A 23 -9.19 29.27 -0.08
N PHE A 24 -8.56 28.21 0.41
CA PHE A 24 -9.23 27.18 1.19
C PHE A 24 -9.66 27.69 2.57
N TYR A 25 -8.82 28.51 3.19
CA TYR A 25 -9.08 29.03 4.54
C TYR A 25 -9.97 30.27 4.58
N SER A 26 -9.97 31.09 3.51
CA SER A 26 -10.86 32.25 3.41
C SER A 26 -12.35 31.88 3.33
N ASN A 27 -12.65 30.66 2.86
CA ASN A 27 -14.01 30.13 2.79
C ASN A 27 -14.49 29.47 4.11
N LEU A 28 -13.63 29.33 5.12
CA LEU A 28 -14.00 28.74 6.42
C LEU A 28 -14.74 29.71 7.34
N GLU A 29 -14.66 31.03 7.11
CA GLU A 29 -15.30 32.05 7.98
C GLU A 29 -16.84 32.00 7.96
N ASN A 30 -17.46 31.29 6.99
CA ASN A 30 -18.90 31.11 6.86
C ASN A 30 -19.35 29.65 6.76
N SER A 31 -18.50 28.68 7.12
CA SER A 31 -18.85 27.27 6.96
C SER A 31 -19.39 26.64 8.24
N ASP A 32 -20.45 25.87 8.12
CA ASP A 32 -21.05 25.03 9.17
C ASP A 32 -20.13 23.93 9.69
N GLY A 33 -18.81 24.11 9.59
CA GLY A 33 -17.78 23.14 9.96
C GLY A 33 -17.23 22.34 8.78
N LEU A 34 -16.17 21.59 9.04
CA LEU A 34 -15.48 20.76 8.05
C LEU A 34 -15.97 19.31 8.13
N SER A 35 -16.66 18.83 7.09
CA SER A 35 -17.18 17.47 7.05
C SER A 35 -16.16 16.51 6.42
N LEU A 36 -15.68 15.55 7.22
CA LEU A 36 -14.74 14.53 6.80
C LEU A 36 -15.48 13.24 6.38
N THR A 37 -14.82 12.44 5.53
CA THR A 37 -15.31 11.12 5.11
C THR A 37 -15.13 10.04 6.17
N LEU A 38 -14.47 10.35 7.29
CA LEU A 38 -14.17 9.39 8.35
C LEU A 38 -15.43 8.87 9.03
N ASP A 39 -15.56 7.55 9.10
CA ASP A 39 -16.56 6.86 9.90
C ASP A 39 -16.00 6.60 11.30
N THR A 40 -16.63 7.13 12.33
CA THR A 40 -16.14 7.07 13.70
C THR A 40 -16.09 5.64 14.26
N ASN A 41 -17.02 4.76 13.84
CA ASN A 41 -17.03 3.37 14.27
C ASN A 41 -15.86 2.59 13.65
N LEU A 42 -15.62 2.81 12.35
CA LEU A 42 -14.50 2.20 11.64
C LEU A 42 -13.16 2.73 12.16
N GLN A 43 -13.07 4.05 12.38
CA GLN A 43 -11.87 4.72 12.91
C GLN A 43 -11.49 4.16 14.29
N PHE A 44 -12.46 4.10 15.21
CA PHE A 44 -12.24 3.58 16.56
C PHE A 44 -11.85 2.10 16.53
N LYS A 45 -12.62 1.27 15.81
CA LYS A 45 -12.36 -0.16 15.77
C LYS A 45 -11.02 -0.48 15.12
N LEU A 46 -10.67 0.20 14.02
CA LEU A 46 -9.41 0.01 13.34
C LEU A 46 -8.22 0.38 14.25
N PHE A 47 -8.35 1.44 15.04
CA PHE A 47 -7.33 1.83 16.01
C PHE A 47 -7.10 0.75 17.06
N GLU A 48 -8.16 0.21 17.64
CA GLU A 48 -8.07 -0.88 18.64
C GLU A 48 -7.43 -2.15 18.04
N GLU A 49 -7.81 -2.52 16.81
CA GLU A 49 -7.25 -3.70 16.15
C GLU A 49 -5.77 -3.52 15.78
N LEU A 50 -5.37 -2.32 15.33
CA LEU A 50 -3.99 -1.99 15.06
C LEU A 50 -3.15 -2.02 16.33
N LYS A 51 -3.61 -1.38 17.40
CA LYS A 51 -2.96 -1.36 18.71
C LYS A 51 -2.74 -2.77 19.25
N THR A 52 -3.75 -3.63 19.17
CA THR A 52 -3.66 -5.03 19.57
C THR A 52 -2.60 -5.77 18.75
N ALA A 53 -2.61 -5.63 17.43
CA ALA A 53 -1.64 -6.29 16.56
C ALA A 53 -0.19 -5.84 16.84
N ILE A 54 0.02 -4.56 17.14
CA ILE A 54 1.33 -4.01 17.51
C ILE A 54 1.80 -4.57 18.84
N SER A 55 0.91 -4.64 19.84
CA SER A 55 1.21 -5.25 21.14
C SER A 55 1.56 -6.72 21.02
N ASP A 56 0.74 -7.50 20.31
CA ASP A 56 0.90 -8.94 20.13
C ASP A 56 2.17 -9.31 19.36
N SER A 57 2.58 -8.46 18.42
CA SER A 57 3.80 -8.63 17.64
C SER A 57 5.02 -7.92 18.23
N LYS A 58 4.89 -7.26 19.38
CA LYS A 58 5.94 -6.45 20.04
C LYS A 58 6.57 -5.43 19.08
N ALA A 59 5.77 -4.92 18.15
CA ALA A 59 6.23 -4.01 17.11
C ALA A 59 6.49 -2.60 17.66
N LEU A 60 7.34 -1.85 16.95
CA LEU A 60 7.62 -0.45 17.26
C LEU A 60 6.41 0.46 17.02
N GLY A 61 5.58 0.13 16.03
CA GLY A 61 4.41 0.91 15.68
C GLY A 61 3.79 0.43 14.37
N GLY A 62 2.87 1.22 13.83
CA GLY A 62 2.25 0.89 12.56
C GLY A 62 1.15 1.86 12.15
N SER A 63 0.57 1.56 11.00
CA SER A 63 -0.54 2.32 10.42
C SER A 63 -1.54 1.40 9.75
N ALA A 64 -2.79 1.83 9.68
CA ALA A 64 -3.82 1.18 8.89
C ALA A 64 -4.80 2.20 8.32
N LEU A 65 -5.35 1.91 7.15
CA LEU A 65 -6.40 2.72 6.55
C LEU A 65 -7.45 1.85 5.87
N ILE A 66 -8.68 2.37 5.80
CA ILE A 66 -9.78 1.83 5.01
C ILE A 66 -10.27 2.92 4.06
N MET A 67 -10.34 2.59 2.78
CA MET A 67 -10.80 3.46 1.71
C MET A 67 -11.93 2.80 0.93
N ASP A 68 -12.99 3.54 0.62
CA ASP A 68 -14.00 3.10 -0.35
C ASP A 68 -13.38 3.05 -1.75
N SER A 69 -13.52 1.90 -2.42
CA SER A 69 -12.85 1.67 -3.71
C SER A 69 -13.47 2.44 -4.87
N VAL A 70 -14.69 2.93 -4.73
CA VAL A 70 -15.47 3.59 -5.80
C VAL A 70 -15.45 5.11 -5.66
N SER A 71 -15.63 5.61 -4.44
CA SER A 71 -15.66 7.06 -4.15
C SER A 71 -14.28 7.63 -3.83
N GLY A 72 -13.32 6.80 -3.36
CA GLY A 72 -12.03 7.24 -2.85
C GLY A 72 -12.09 7.80 -1.42
N GLU A 73 -13.25 7.75 -0.78
CA GLU A 73 -13.43 8.23 0.59
C GLU A 73 -12.56 7.45 1.58
N ILE A 74 -11.74 8.17 2.35
CA ILE A 74 -11.00 7.60 3.47
C ILE A 74 -11.96 7.45 4.63
N LEU A 75 -12.38 6.21 4.92
CA LEU A 75 -13.35 5.90 5.97
C LEU A 75 -12.70 5.74 7.35
N ALA A 76 -11.44 5.31 7.38
CA ALA A 76 -10.64 5.23 8.59
C ALA A 76 -9.15 5.36 8.25
N MET A 77 -8.41 6.08 9.09
CA MET A 77 -6.97 6.29 8.93
C MET A 77 -6.32 6.42 10.30
N VAL A 78 -5.55 5.41 10.72
CA VAL A 78 -5.03 5.29 12.07
C VAL A 78 -3.53 5.05 12.11
N SER A 79 -2.90 5.56 13.16
CA SER A 79 -1.47 5.40 13.46
C SER A 79 -1.29 4.97 14.92
N TYR A 80 -0.30 4.13 15.18
CA TYR A 80 0.11 3.79 16.52
C TYR A 80 1.67 3.76 16.61
N PRO A 81 2.32 4.30 17.65
CA PRO A 81 1.70 5.04 18.75
C PRO A 81 0.95 6.28 18.26
N SER A 82 -0.08 6.67 19.03
CA SER A 82 -0.90 7.86 18.80
C SER A 82 -0.75 8.83 19.98
N PHE A 83 -1.27 10.03 19.83
CA PHE A 83 -1.24 11.06 20.87
C PHE A 83 -2.66 11.46 21.27
N ASN A 84 -2.79 11.99 22.47
CA ASN A 84 -4.02 12.61 22.92
C ASN A 84 -3.89 14.15 22.77
N PRO A 85 -4.64 14.79 21.87
CA PRO A 85 -4.53 16.23 21.63
C PRO A 85 -4.91 17.09 22.86
N ASN A 86 -5.63 16.49 23.84
CA ASN A 86 -5.98 17.14 25.10
C ASN A 86 -4.88 17.03 26.17
N ASN A 87 -3.78 16.32 25.89
CA ASN A 87 -2.65 16.18 26.79
C ASN A 87 -1.46 16.98 26.23
N SER A 88 -0.94 17.93 27.01
CA SER A 88 0.19 18.80 26.64
C SER A 88 1.55 18.11 26.61
N GLN A 89 1.65 16.84 26.99
CA GLN A 89 2.89 16.07 26.84
C GLN A 89 3.18 15.84 25.37
N ARG A 90 4.28 16.41 24.86
CA ARG A 90 4.72 16.28 23.47
C ARG A 90 5.06 14.82 23.16
N VAL A 91 4.20 14.14 22.46
CA VAL A 91 4.48 12.89 21.77
C VAL A 91 4.72 13.21 20.30
N ILE A 92 5.46 12.38 19.59
CA ILE A 92 5.70 12.55 18.15
C ILE A 92 4.35 12.47 17.43
N GLU A 93 3.90 13.65 16.96
CA GLU A 93 2.63 13.83 16.26
C GLU A 93 2.88 13.58 14.76
N ARG A 94 2.82 12.32 14.31
CA ARG A 94 2.91 12.04 12.87
C ARG A 94 1.83 11.08 12.44
N ASN A 95 1.27 11.34 11.26
CA ASN A 95 0.35 10.42 10.62
C ASN A 95 1.14 9.40 9.79
N ARG A 96 1.40 8.21 10.36
CA ARG A 96 2.18 7.15 9.72
C ARG A 96 1.59 6.66 8.39
N VAL A 97 0.29 6.80 8.18
CA VAL A 97 -0.36 6.41 6.91
C VAL A 97 0.20 7.21 5.73
N ILE A 98 0.60 8.47 5.99
CA ILE A 98 0.98 9.45 4.98
C ILE A 98 2.46 9.77 5.04
N GLU A 99 3.03 9.80 6.25
CA GLU A 99 4.39 10.29 6.49
C GLU A 99 5.43 9.17 6.57
N ASP A 100 5.02 7.92 6.87
CA ASP A 100 5.95 6.79 6.86
C ASP A 100 6.08 6.24 5.44
N PHE A 101 7.20 6.56 4.81
CA PHE A 101 7.60 5.99 3.53
C PHE A 101 8.47 4.76 3.74
N PHE A 102 8.09 3.67 3.11
CA PHE A 102 8.83 2.41 3.19
C PHE A 102 8.89 1.73 1.81
N GLU A 103 9.82 0.82 1.65
CA GLU A 103 9.87 -0.04 0.46
C GLU A 103 8.73 -1.06 0.54
N PRO A 104 7.74 -1.02 -0.36
CA PRO A 104 6.51 -1.82 -0.24
C PRO A 104 6.73 -3.32 -0.49
N GLY A 105 7.91 -3.69 -0.97
CA GLY A 105 8.24 -5.08 -1.23
C GLY A 105 7.21 -5.76 -2.13
N SER A 106 6.82 -6.96 -1.78
CA SER A 106 5.93 -7.80 -2.59
C SER A 106 4.54 -7.21 -2.89
N LEU A 107 4.17 -6.08 -2.29
CA LEU A 107 2.93 -5.37 -2.65
C LEU A 107 2.99 -4.77 -4.06
N ILE A 108 4.17 -4.60 -4.65
CA ILE A 108 4.34 -4.10 -6.02
C ILE A 108 4.16 -5.19 -7.09
N LYS A 109 4.34 -6.46 -6.76
CA LYS A 109 4.28 -7.55 -7.73
C LYS A 109 3.00 -7.59 -8.60
N PRO A 110 1.79 -7.37 -8.05
CA PRO A 110 0.57 -7.26 -8.85
C PRO A 110 0.63 -6.13 -9.88
N ILE A 111 1.24 -5.00 -9.53
CA ILE A 111 1.40 -3.82 -10.39
C ILE A 111 2.39 -4.11 -11.53
N THR A 112 3.48 -4.80 -11.23
CA THR A 112 4.46 -5.23 -12.25
C THR A 112 3.86 -6.22 -13.23
N VAL A 113 3.11 -7.23 -12.76
CA VAL A 113 2.39 -8.17 -13.62
C VAL A 113 1.35 -7.44 -14.47
N ALA A 114 0.58 -6.52 -13.87
CA ALA A 114 -0.42 -5.71 -14.58
C ALA A 114 0.19 -4.89 -15.72
N GLY A 115 1.33 -4.25 -15.47
CA GLY A 115 2.08 -3.51 -16.49
C GLY A 115 2.63 -4.40 -17.60
N ALA A 116 3.16 -5.57 -17.26
CA ALA A 116 3.65 -6.54 -18.24
C ALA A 116 2.53 -7.06 -19.15
N LEU A 117 1.34 -7.31 -18.61
CA LEU A 117 0.15 -7.66 -19.37
C LEU A 117 -0.32 -6.51 -20.27
N LYS A 118 -0.35 -5.28 -19.74
CA LYS A 118 -0.75 -4.09 -20.51
C LYS A 118 0.16 -3.82 -21.70
N LEU A 119 1.46 -4.05 -21.53
CA LEU A 119 2.47 -3.86 -22.57
C LEU A 119 2.69 -5.08 -23.47
N ASN A 120 1.89 -6.15 -23.28
CA ASN A 120 2.02 -7.43 -23.99
C ASN A 120 3.42 -8.07 -23.86
N LEU A 121 4.16 -7.79 -22.77
CA LEU A 121 5.44 -8.43 -22.47
C LEU A 121 5.25 -9.88 -22.00
N ILE A 122 4.07 -10.18 -21.46
CA ILE A 122 3.58 -11.51 -21.11
C ILE A 122 2.10 -11.61 -21.43
N LYS A 123 1.58 -12.85 -21.48
CA LYS A 123 0.15 -13.17 -21.51
C LYS A 123 -0.26 -13.78 -20.16
N LYS A 124 -1.57 -13.86 -19.89
CA LYS A 124 -2.11 -14.45 -18.65
C LYS A 124 -1.73 -15.91 -18.45
N ASP A 125 -1.54 -16.62 -19.54
CA ASP A 125 -1.15 -18.04 -19.64
C ASP A 125 0.35 -18.26 -19.90
N SER A 126 1.16 -17.20 -19.87
CA SER A 126 2.61 -17.32 -20.04
C SER A 126 3.21 -18.18 -18.95
N VAL A 127 3.95 -19.21 -19.33
CA VAL A 127 4.69 -20.05 -18.40
C VAL A 127 6.05 -19.41 -18.10
N ILE A 128 6.30 -19.11 -16.84
CA ILE A 128 7.57 -18.55 -16.35
C ILE A 128 8.31 -19.66 -15.60
N ASP A 129 9.46 -20.06 -16.12
CA ASP A 129 10.31 -21.05 -15.48
C ASP A 129 11.16 -20.43 -14.38
N THR A 130 10.94 -20.82 -13.13
CA THR A 130 11.67 -20.32 -11.96
C THR A 130 12.79 -21.22 -11.51
N ASN A 131 13.05 -22.34 -12.23
CA ASN A 131 14.18 -23.22 -11.92
C ASN A 131 15.51 -22.47 -12.01
N PRO A 132 16.46 -22.78 -11.16
CA PRO A 132 16.45 -23.73 -10.01
C PRO A 132 16.04 -23.07 -8.68
N GLY A 133 15.16 -22.06 -8.66
CA GLY A 133 14.74 -21.33 -7.48
C GLY A 133 15.59 -20.10 -7.18
N PHE A 134 16.46 -19.71 -8.11
CA PHE A 134 17.22 -18.45 -8.06
C PHE A 134 17.51 -17.92 -9.47
N ILE A 135 17.86 -16.63 -9.54
CA ILE A 135 18.32 -15.96 -10.75
C ILE A 135 19.56 -15.12 -10.42
N ASN A 136 20.54 -15.09 -11.34
CA ASN A 136 21.70 -14.20 -11.25
C ASN A 136 21.47 -12.97 -12.12
N LEU A 137 21.53 -11.79 -11.52
CA LEU A 137 21.33 -10.51 -12.18
C LEU A 137 22.56 -9.63 -11.92
N SER A 138 23.34 -9.36 -12.97
CA SER A 138 24.54 -8.51 -12.88
C SER A 138 25.52 -8.94 -11.76
N GLY A 139 25.70 -10.25 -11.55
CA GLY A 139 26.56 -10.80 -10.51
C GLY A 139 25.90 -11.02 -9.14
N PHE A 140 24.66 -10.58 -8.97
CA PHE A 140 23.91 -10.75 -7.71
C PHE A 140 22.91 -11.90 -7.82
N LYS A 141 22.99 -12.85 -6.90
CA LYS A 141 22.03 -13.94 -6.77
C LYS A 141 20.78 -13.47 -6.06
N ARG A 142 19.61 -13.72 -6.66
CA ARG A 142 18.29 -13.53 -6.04
C ARG A 142 17.57 -14.86 -5.99
N SER A 143 17.19 -15.30 -4.79
CA SER A 143 16.53 -16.59 -4.56
C SER A 143 15.07 -16.40 -4.18
N GLU A 144 14.28 -17.45 -4.34
CA GLU A 144 12.95 -17.52 -3.74
C GLU A 144 13.04 -17.48 -2.21
N ALA A 145 12.03 -16.89 -1.57
CA ALA A 145 11.94 -16.86 -0.11
C ALA A 145 11.94 -18.28 0.48
N GLY A 146 12.72 -18.49 1.53
CA GLY A 146 12.86 -19.80 2.17
C GLY A 146 13.53 -20.87 1.29
N GLY A 147 14.30 -20.49 0.26
CA GLY A 147 15.02 -21.44 -0.60
C GLY A 147 14.10 -22.33 -1.48
N LYS A 148 12.85 -21.92 -1.66
CA LYS A 148 11.86 -22.65 -2.48
C LYS A 148 12.26 -22.70 -3.96
N ASN A 149 11.70 -23.65 -4.67
CA ASN A 149 11.71 -23.70 -6.13
C ASN A 149 10.29 -24.02 -6.61
N PHE A 150 9.69 -23.09 -7.36
CA PHE A 150 8.31 -23.25 -7.84
C PHE A 150 8.23 -23.91 -9.22
N GLY A 151 9.37 -24.14 -9.90
CA GLY A 151 9.39 -24.74 -11.24
C GLY A 151 8.78 -23.80 -12.28
N LYS A 152 7.92 -24.34 -13.13
CA LYS A 152 7.20 -23.58 -14.16
C LYS A 152 5.86 -23.12 -13.62
N ILE A 153 5.65 -21.82 -13.51
CA ILE A 153 4.45 -21.20 -12.91
C ILE A 153 3.84 -20.12 -13.81
N LEU A 154 2.58 -19.85 -13.60
CA LEU A 154 1.81 -18.80 -14.29
C LEU A 154 1.98 -17.42 -13.61
N PRO A 155 1.65 -16.31 -14.29
CA PRO A 155 1.66 -14.98 -13.69
C PRO A 155 0.77 -14.84 -12.45
N SER A 156 -0.38 -15.54 -12.41
CA SER A 156 -1.25 -15.61 -11.23
C SER A 156 -0.56 -16.26 -10.03
N GLU A 157 0.20 -17.33 -10.27
CA GLU A 157 0.95 -18.02 -9.23
C GLU A 157 2.17 -17.21 -8.75
N ILE A 158 2.78 -16.39 -9.63
CA ILE A 158 3.83 -15.44 -9.23
C ILE A 158 3.28 -14.46 -8.18
N ILE A 159 2.04 -14.00 -8.34
CA ILE A 159 1.37 -13.12 -7.39
C ILE A 159 1.01 -13.90 -6.12
N SER A 160 0.31 -15.03 -6.23
CA SER A 160 -0.23 -15.77 -5.08
C SER A 160 0.87 -16.40 -4.22
N LYS A 161 1.89 -16.99 -4.83
CA LYS A 161 3.06 -17.58 -4.13
C LYS A 161 4.13 -16.54 -3.79
N SER A 162 3.97 -15.31 -4.29
CA SER A 162 4.94 -14.22 -4.12
C SER A 162 6.34 -14.54 -4.66
N SER A 163 6.44 -15.23 -5.82
CA SER A 163 7.72 -15.64 -6.41
C SER A 163 8.64 -14.45 -6.68
N GLN A 164 9.87 -14.52 -6.16
CA GLN A 164 10.92 -13.51 -6.38
C GLN A 164 11.56 -13.72 -7.76
N VAL A 165 11.85 -14.97 -8.12
CA VAL A 165 12.47 -15.31 -9.40
C VAL A 165 11.50 -15.05 -10.55
N GLY A 166 10.23 -15.44 -10.39
CA GLY A 166 9.20 -15.22 -11.39
C GLY A 166 9.00 -13.74 -11.71
N ILE A 167 8.87 -12.90 -10.68
CA ILE A 167 8.68 -11.48 -10.91
C ILE A 167 9.95 -10.81 -11.45
N ALA A 168 11.16 -11.22 -11.04
CA ALA A 168 12.40 -10.72 -11.60
C ALA A 168 12.49 -11.01 -13.11
N LYS A 169 12.15 -12.24 -13.53
CA LYS A 169 12.10 -12.64 -14.95
C LYS A 169 11.07 -11.85 -15.77
N ILE A 170 9.96 -11.44 -15.17
CA ILE A 170 9.00 -10.53 -15.80
C ILE A 170 9.58 -9.12 -15.88
N SER A 171 10.18 -8.63 -14.79
CA SER A 171 10.69 -7.25 -14.68
C SER A 171 11.79 -6.93 -15.70
N ILE A 172 12.69 -7.87 -15.97
CA ILE A 172 13.77 -7.65 -16.94
C ILE A 172 13.27 -7.54 -18.39
N LYS A 173 12.03 -7.93 -18.68
CA LYS A 173 11.41 -7.74 -20.00
C LYS A 173 11.03 -6.29 -20.29
N PHE A 174 10.88 -5.46 -19.26
CA PHE A 174 10.62 -4.03 -19.44
C PHE A 174 11.88 -3.30 -19.93
N SER A 175 11.71 -2.27 -20.76
CA SER A 175 12.74 -1.24 -20.90
C SER A 175 12.84 -0.40 -19.62
N SER A 176 13.91 0.39 -19.46
CA SER A 176 14.06 1.30 -18.31
C SER A 176 12.88 2.29 -18.21
N GLU A 177 12.48 2.84 -19.32
CA GLU A 177 11.37 3.77 -19.41
C GLU A 177 10.02 3.10 -19.13
N GLN A 178 9.77 1.93 -19.72
CA GLN A 178 8.53 1.17 -19.49
C GLN A 178 8.36 0.81 -18.01
N MET A 179 9.44 0.42 -17.29
CA MET A 179 9.37 0.09 -15.87
C MET A 179 8.98 1.32 -15.04
N ARG A 180 9.66 2.46 -15.24
CA ARG A 180 9.32 3.72 -14.54
C ARG A 180 7.92 4.19 -14.85
N ASN A 181 7.54 4.20 -16.13
CA ASN A 181 6.21 4.66 -16.57
C ASN A 181 5.09 3.76 -16.04
N ASN A 182 5.34 2.44 -15.90
CA ASN A 182 4.39 1.54 -15.27
C ASN A 182 4.16 1.91 -13.80
N LEU A 183 5.22 2.15 -13.02
CA LEU A 183 5.08 2.53 -11.61
C LEU A 183 4.41 3.90 -11.45
N ARG A 184 4.80 4.89 -12.27
CA ARG A 184 4.16 6.23 -12.29
C ARG A 184 2.69 6.17 -12.69
N LEU A 185 2.32 5.28 -13.62
CA LEU A 185 0.93 5.09 -14.03
C LEU A 185 0.03 4.71 -12.84
N PHE A 186 0.55 3.93 -11.90
CA PHE A 186 -0.11 3.56 -10.64
C PHE A 186 0.15 4.56 -9.50
N GLY A 187 0.82 5.67 -9.81
CA GLY A 187 1.02 6.80 -8.91
C GLY A 187 2.24 6.73 -7.99
N PHE A 188 3.15 5.77 -8.18
CA PHE A 188 4.40 5.75 -7.42
C PHE A 188 5.39 6.80 -7.95
N GLY A 189 6.04 7.53 -7.04
CA GLY A 189 6.85 8.68 -7.38
C GLY A 189 6.04 9.91 -7.82
N GLU A 190 4.70 9.86 -7.73
CA GLU A 190 3.79 10.95 -8.05
C GLU A 190 3.11 11.46 -6.78
N TYR A 191 2.83 12.77 -6.73
CA TYR A 191 2.08 13.35 -5.63
C TYR A 191 0.65 12.81 -5.58
N LEU A 192 0.12 12.68 -4.38
CA LEU A 192 -1.30 12.47 -4.18
C LEU A 192 -2.01 13.80 -4.47
N ASN A 193 -3.12 13.77 -5.19
CA ASN A 193 -3.91 14.97 -5.43
C ASN A 193 -4.81 15.29 -4.21
N ILE A 194 -4.16 15.63 -3.10
CA ILE A 194 -4.80 15.90 -1.81
C ILE A 194 -4.33 17.25 -1.31
N ASN A 195 -5.19 18.24 -1.34
CA ASN A 195 -4.88 19.64 -1.11
C ASN A 195 -4.46 19.99 0.34
N TRP A 196 -4.66 19.09 1.29
CA TRP A 196 -4.49 19.33 2.72
C TRP A 196 -3.27 18.63 3.35
N LEU A 197 -2.49 17.90 2.55
CA LEU A 197 -1.32 17.19 3.02
C LEU A 197 -0.02 17.87 2.61
N ASN A 198 0.94 17.83 3.54
CA ASN A 198 2.34 18.07 3.22
C ASN A 198 2.82 16.92 2.33
N ASN A 199 2.84 17.18 1.03
CA ASN A 199 2.82 16.14 0.00
C ASN A 199 4.23 15.70 -0.33
N ASN A 200 4.60 14.50 0.08
CA ASN A 200 5.80 13.81 -0.35
C ASN A 200 5.39 12.68 -1.32
N ASN A 201 6.08 12.55 -2.45
CA ASN A 201 5.78 11.55 -3.47
C ASN A 201 6.54 10.22 -3.30
N GLY A 202 7.36 10.10 -2.25
CA GLY A 202 8.28 8.98 -2.07
C GLY A 202 9.51 9.08 -2.96
N ARG A 203 10.33 8.05 -2.95
CA ARG A 203 11.54 7.95 -3.78
C ARG A 203 11.37 6.81 -4.78
N MET A 204 11.94 6.95 -5.95
CA MET A 204 12.10 5.90 -6.94
C MET A 204 13.43 6.13 -7.65
N ILE A 205 14.19 5.07 -7.90
CA ILE A 205 15.45 5.18 -8.65
C ILE A 205 15.21 5.86 -10.00
N ASP A 206 15.90 6.97 -10.22
CA ASP A 206 15.76 7.82 -11.42
C ASP A 206 17.05 7.83 -12.26
N ALA A 207 17.70 6.67 -12.40
CA ALA A 207 18.84 6.52 -13.27
C ALA A 207 18.38 6.51 -14.75
N PRO A 208 19.12 7.16 -15.66
CA PRO A 208 18.76 7.17 -17.10
C PRO A 208 18.64 5.75 -17.67
N ARG A 209 19.49 4.85 -17.22
CA ARG A 209 19.48 3.42 -17.58
C ARG A 209 19.30 2.57 -16.33
N LEU A 210 18.32 1.68 -16.34
CA LEU A 210 18.14 0.63 -15.35
C LEU A 210 18.77 -0.66 -15.86
N TYR A 211 19.66 -1.24 -15.06
CA TYR A 211 20.17 -2.58 -15.28
C TYR A 211 19.12 -3.63 -14.89
N ASP A 212 19.34 -4.87 -15.22
CA ASP A 212 18.38 -5.95 -14.92
C ASP A 212 18.14 -6.11 -13.41
N ILE A 213 19.16 -5.86 -12.59
CA ILE A 213 19.03 -5.86 -11.13
C ILE A 213 18.12 -4.72 -10.63
N ASP A 214 18.22 -3.53 -11.23
CA ASP A 214 17.39 -2.38 -10.86
C ASP A 214 15.93 -2.61 -11.24
N LYS A 215 15.70 -3.13 -12.47
CA LYS A 215 14.35 -3.48 -12.95
C LYS A 215 13.71 -4.55 -12.08
N ALA A 216 14.49 -5.57 -11.71
CA ALA A 216 14.02 -6.59 -10.79
C ALA A 216 13.71 -6.01 -9.40
N SER A 217 14.58 -5.16 -8.85
CA SER A 217 14.38 -4.47 -7.57
C SER A 217 13.08 -3.68 -7.57
N LEU A 218 12.87 -2.83 -8.54
CA LEU A 218 11.61 -2.10 -8.71
C LEU A 218 10.41 -3.05 -8.84
N GLY A 219 10.56 -4.15 -9.59
CA GLY A 219 9.48 -5.09 -9.86
C GLY A 219 8.99 -5.88 -8.65
N TYR A 220 9.84 -6.10 -7.66
CA TYR A 220 9.43 -6.71 -6.39
C TYR A 220 9.35 -5.70 -5.22
N GLY A 221 9.41 -4.39 -5.53
CA GLY A 221 9.07 -3.31 -4.59
C GLY A 221 10.22 -2.81 -3.73
N TYR A 222 11.45 -2.92 -4.21
CA TYR A 222 12.65 -2.29 -3.64
C TYR A 222 13.13 -1.16 -4.56
N SER A 223 14.04 -0.32 -4.08
CA SER A 223 14.52 0.87 -4.81
C SER A 223 13.43 1.91 -5.15
N LEU A 224 12.28 1.80 -4.49
CA LEU A 224 11.21 2.79 -4.44
C LEU A 224 10.61 2.82 -3.04
N THR A 225 10.09 3.95 -2.63
CA THR A 225 9.35 4.06 -1.37
C THR A 225 7.94 4.57 -1.63
N SER A 226 6.99 4.10 -0.83
CA SER A 226 5.61 4.55 -0.84
C SER A 226 5.04 4.57 0.58
N ASN A 227 3.98 5.32 0.77
CA ASN A 227 3.17 5.27 1.98
C ASN A 227 1.91 4.39 1.77
N SER A 228 1.18 4.14 2.86
CA SER A 228 -0.03 3.30 2.81
C SER A 228 -1.14 3.90 1.95
N LEU A 229 -1.24 5.22 1.85
CA LEU A 229 -2.25 5.88 1.05
C LEU A 229 -1.99 5.76 -0.46
N GLN A 230 -0.73 5.86 -0.89
CA GLN A 230 -0.33 5.60 -2.29
C GLN A 230 -0.61 4.14 -2.68
N LEU A 231 -0.39 3.18 -1.78
CA LEU A 231 -0.73 1.78 -2.00
C LEU A 231 -2.24 1.59 -2.16
N ALA A 232 -3.07 2.21 -1.30
CA ALA A 232 -4.53 2.13 -1.43
C ALA A 232 -5.00 2.69 -2.77
N ARG A 233 -4.47 3.85 -3.19
CA ARG A 233 -4.71 4.42 -4.52
C ARG A 233 -4.41 3.43 -5.63
N ALA A 234 -3.23 2.82 -5.63
CA ALA A 234 -2.82 1.88 -6.67
C ALA A 234 -3.70 0.63 -6.71
N TYR A 235 -4.06 0.07 -5.54
CA TYR A 235 -4.91 -1.11 -5.44
C TYR A 235 -6.37 -0.84 -5.84
N SER A 236 -6.84 0.42 -5.81
CA SER A 236 -8.17 0.78 -6.28
C SER A 236 -8.39 0.42 -7.75
N ALA A 237 -7.33 0.43 -8.56
CA ALA A 237 -7.41 0.00 -9.95
C ALA A 237 -7.83 -1.46 -10.11
N PHE A 238 -7.44 -2.34 -9.18
CA PHE A 238 -7.83 -3.75 -9.21
C PHE A 238 -9.25 -3.96 -8.68
N ALA A 239 -9.65 -3.17 -7.69
CA ALA A 239 -10.98 -3.19 -7.13
C ALA A 239 -12.05 -2.60 -8.08
N ASN A 240 -11.66 -1.71 -8.99
CA ASN A 240 -12.57 -0.89 -9.78
C ASN A 240 -12.35 -1.05 -11.29
N GLU A 241 -12.28 -2.30 -11.75
CA GLU A 241 -12.24 -2.66 -13.17
C GLU A 241 -11.15 -1.92 -13.99
N GLY A 242 -10.02 -1.63 -13.38
CA GLY A 242 -8.89 -0.94 -14.00
C GLY A 242 -8.92 0.58 -13.93
N VAL A 243 -9.85 1.13 -13.16
CA VAL A 243 -9.95 2.57 -12.87
C VAL A 243 -9.34 2.84 -11.48
N MET A 244 -8.25 3.56 -11.45
CA MET A 244 -7.61 4.05 -10.23
C MET A 244 -8.38 5.27 -9.71
N ILE A 245 -8.59 5.32 -8.40
CA ILE A 245 -9.35 6.37 -7.71
C ILE A 245 -8.40 7.12 -6.79
N GLU A 246 -8.40 8.46 -6.87
CA GLU A 246 -7.66 9.29 -5.92
C GLU A 246 -8.35 9.28 -4.55
N PRO A 247 -7.59 9.12 -3.46
CA PRO A 247 -8.13 9.21 -2.11
C PRO A 247 -8.66 10.62 -1.81
N LYS A 248 -9.75 10.72 -1.06
CA LYS A 248 -10.28 11.99 -0.56
C LYS A 248 -10.67 11.90 0.91
N LEU A 249 -10.54 13.01 1.65
CA LEU A 249 -10.87 13.11 3.07
C LEU A 249 -12.08 14.00 3.32
N PHE A 250 -12.38 14.95 2.43
CA PHE A 250 -13.54 15.83 2.57
C PHE A 250 -14.71 15.29 1.75
N ILE A 251 -15.91 15.34 2.33
CA ILE A 251 -17.14 14.82 1.69
C ILE A 251 -17.38 15.52 0.35
N ASN A 252 -17.12 16.82 0.29
CA ASN A 252 -17.38 17.66 -0.88
C ASN A 252 -16.30 17.60 -1.96
N ASP A 253 -15.18 16.92 -1.71
CA ASP A 253 -14.16 16.75 -2.72
C ASP A 253 -14.66 15.89 -3.90
N GLU A 254 -14.28 16.27 -5.10
CA GLU A 254 -14.59 15.48 -6.30
C GLU A 254 -13.89 14.13 -6.29
N THR A 255 -14.57 13.12 -6.83
CA THR A 255 -13.95 11.80 -7.03
C THR A 255 -13.18 11.79 -8.34
N ILE A 256 -11.84 11.82 -8.25
CA ILE A 256 -10.94 11.80 -9.41
C ILE A 256 -10.66 10.35 -9.81
N ARG A 257 -10.87 10.06 -11.10
CA ARG A 257 -10.76 8.72 -11.69
C ARG A 257 -9.78 8.70 -12.85
N LYS A 258 -8.91 7.68 -12.88
CA LYS A 258 -7.95 7.47 -13.99
C LYS A 258 -7.94 6.02 -14.41
N ARG A 259 -8.29 5.72 -15.68
CA ARG A 259 -8.15 4.37 -16.20
C ARG A 259 -6.68 4.03 -16.43
N VAL A 260 -6.19 3.00 -15.76
CA VAL A 260 -4.79 2.53 -15.85
C VAL A 260 -4.69 1.14 -16.48
N LEU A 261 -5.74 0.32 -16.39
CA LEU A 261 -5.83 -1.03 -16.96
C LEU A 261 -7.12 -1.23 -17.75
N THR A 262 -7.14 -2.26 -18.58
CA THR A 262 -8.39 -2.85 -19.11
C THR A 262 -9.10 -3.60 -17.99
N LYS A 263 -10.44 -3.71 -18.08
CA LYS A 263 -11.25 -4.52 -17.16
C LYS A 263 -10.74 -5.96 -17.06
N SER A 264 -10.40 -6.56 -18.20
CA SER A 264 -9.89 -7.93 -18.27
C SER A 264 -8.56 -8.14 -17.52
N ASN A 265 -7.65 -7.17 -17.59
CA ASN A 265 -6.37 -7.27 -16.85
C ASN A 265 -6.59 -7.00 -15.36
N ALA A 266 -7.45 -6.05 -14.99
CA ALA A 266 -7.77 -5.78 -13.59
C ALA A 266 -8.44 -6.99 -12.92
N SER A 267 -9.41 -7.62 -13.59
CA SER A 267 -10.05 -8.85 -13.10
C SER A 267 -9.03 -9.98 -12.90
N PHE A 268 -8.12 -10.19 -13.85
CA PHE A 268 -7.06 -11.19 -13.72
C PHE A 268 -6.18 -10.94 -12.48
N ILE A 269 -5.81 -9.69 -12.23
CA ILE A 269 -5.02 -9.34 -11.02
C ILE A 269 -5.84 -9.57 -9.75
N LEU A 270 -7.10 -9.14 -9.73
CA LEU A 270 -7.99 -9.37 -8.58
C LEU A 270 -8.14 -10.86 -8.26
N ASP A 271 -8.36 -11.70 -9.29
CA ASP A 271 -8.44 -13.15 -9.12
C ASP A 271 -7.11 -13.75 -8.61
N SER A 272 -5.97 -13.24 -9.10
CA SER A 272 -4.65 -13.64 -8.58
C SER A 272 -4.44 -13.24 -7.11
N LEU A 273 -5.00 -12.10 -6.70
CA LEU A 273 -5.00 -11.67 -5.29
C LEU A 273 -5.93 -12.55 -4.42
N ARG A 274 -7.04 -13.06 -4.98
CA ARG A 274 -7.88 -14.06 -4.29
C ARG A 274 -7.12 -15.37 -4.08
N MET A 275 -6.35 -15.83 -5.07
CA MET A 275 -5.51 -17.01 -4.95
C MET A 275 -4.46 -16.88 -3.82
N THR A 276 -4.00 -15.66 -3.50
CA THR A 276 -3.10 -15.43 -2.34
C THR A 276 -3.73 -15.87 -1.03
N ILE A 277 -5.05 -15.72 -0.91
CA ILE A 277 -5.84 -16.12 0.28
C ILE A 277 -6.20 -17.60 0.22
N LEU A 278 -6.56 -18.13 -0.95
CA LEU A 278 -7.03 -19.51 -1.04
C LEU A 278 -5.90 -20.53 -0.87
N GLU A 279 -4.75 -20.28 -1.46
CA GLU A 279 -3.63 -21.22 -1.54
C GLU A 279 -2.23 -20.59 -1.43
N GLY A 280 -2.14 -19.27 -1.24
CA GLY A 280 -0.89 -18.52 -1.25
C GLY A 280 -0.40 -18.10 0.14
N THR A 281 0.27 -16.94 0.17
CA THR A 281 1.00 -16.43 1.36
C THR A 281 0.11 -15.91 2.49
N ALA A 282 -1.21 -15.83 2.31
CA ALA A 282 -2.18 -15.44 3.34
C ALA A 282 -3.30 -16.48 3.50
N SER A 283 -2.98 -17.76 3.31
CA SER A 283 -3.96 -18.86 3.38
C SER A 283 -4.57 -19.07 4.77
N ASN A 284 -4.03 -18.47 5.81
CA ASN A 284 -4.63 -18.36 7.13
C ASN A 284 -5.98 -17.62 7.13
N LEU A 285 -6.27 -16.80 6.12
CA LEU A 285 -7.54 -16.07 5.96
C LEU A 285 -8.57 -16.81 5.09
N LYS A 286 -8.29 -17.99 4.56
CA LYS A 286 -9.15 -18.69 3.57
C LYS A 286 -10.55 -19.05 4.07
N ASN A 287 -10.72 -19.16 5.39
CA ASN A 287 -11.99 -19.55 6.02
C ASN A 287 -12.75 -18.35 6.59
N GLU A 288 -12.35 -17.11 6.24
CA GLU A 288 -13.08 -15.94 6.70
C GLU A 288 -14.45 -15.85 6.00
N GLU A 289 -15.45 -15.36 6.74
CA GLU A 289 -16.82 -15.25 6.25
C GLU A 289 -16.99 -14.24 5.09
N VAL A 290 -16.08 -13.28 5.00
CA VAL A 290 -15.99 -12.30 3.93
C VAL A 290 -14.81 -12.70 3.05
N GLU A 291 -15.06 -12.97 1.79
CA GLU A 291 -13.98 -13.30 0.86
C GLU A 291 -13.08 -12.08 0.64
N ILE A 292 -11.79 -12.28 0.86
CA ILE A 292 -10.76 -11.26 0.76
C ILE A 292 -9.86 -11.57 -0.44
N ALA A 293 -9.53 -10.56 -1.24
CA ALA A 293 -8.41 -10.58 -2.17
C ALA A 293 -7.28 -9.76 -1.56
N GLY A 294 -6.03 -10.22 -1.59
CA GLY A 294 -4.96 -9.46 -0.95
C GLY A 294 -3.56 -9.90 -1.31
N LYS A 295 -2.59 -9.11 -0.85
CA LYS A 295 -1.17 -9.38 -1.03
C LYS A 295 -0.41 -9.08 0.24
N THR A 296 0.44 -10.02 0.64
CA THR A 296 1.40 -9.84 1.74
C THR A 296 2.63 -9.09 1.24
N GLY A 297 3.13 -8.19 2.06
CA GLY A 297 4.43 -7.55 1.95
C GLY A 297 5.27 -7.83 3.19
N THR A 298 6.54 -8.06 2.98
CA THR A 298 7.55 -8.10 4.03
C THR A 298 8.82 -7.56 3.42
N SER A 299 9.30 -6.45 3.94
CA SER A 299 10.54 -5.82 3.48
C SER A 299 11.48 -5.58 4.64
N GLU A 300 12.78 -5.73 4.38
CA GLU A 300 13.81 -5.29 5.32
C GLU A 300 13.82 -3.77 5.34
N LYS A 301 14.02 -3.21 6.52
CA LYS A 301 14.05 -1.75 6.70
C LYS A 301 15.37 -1.20 6.24
N TYR A 302 15.33 -0.26 5.30
CA TYR A 302 16.50 0.51 4.90
C TYR A 302 16.70 1.67 5.88
N ILE A 303 17.91 1.76 6.44
CA ILE A 303 18.32 2.84 7.34
C ILE A 303 19.43 3.63 6.65
N GLU A 304 19.24 4.93 6.50
CA GLU A 304 20.23 5.81 5.86
C GLU A 304 21.58 5.74 6.59
N GLY A 305 22.65 5.57 5.83
CA GLY A 305 24.01 5.40 6.38
C GLY A 305 24.36 3.99 6.88
N VAL A 306 23.38 3.09 7.03
CA VAL A 306 23.58 1.70 7.50
C VAL A 306 23.28 0.69 6.39
N GLY A 307 22.28 0.96 5.54
CA GLY A 307 21.75 0.03 4.55
C GLY A 307 20.55 -0.77 5.08
N TYR A 308 20.35 -1.97 4.55
CA TYR A 308 19.30 -2.87 5.05
C TYR A 308 19.67 -3.43 6.43
N ALA A 309 18.83 -3.11 7.41
CA ALA A 309 19.06 -3.53 8.79
C ALA A 309 18.56 -4.97 8.98
N SER A 310 19.46 -5.87 9.37
CA SER A 310 19.09 -7.24 9.71
C SER A 310 18.07 -7.27 10.85
N GLU A 311 17.08 -8.17 10.76
CA GLU A 311 16.03 -8.38 11.77
C GLU A 311 15.07 -7.20 11.98
N LYS A 312 15.14 -6.16 11.13
CA LYS A 312 14.19 -5.04 11.15
C LYS A 312 13.32 -5.10 9.89
N TYR A 313 12.07 -5.42 10.08
CA TYR A 313 11.13 -5.64 8.99
C TYR A 313 9.97 -4.65 9.03
N ILE A 314 9.39 -4.40 7.85
CA ILE A 314 8.05 -3.84 7.72
C ILE A 314 7.14 -4.95 7.23
N SER A 315 6.17 -5.31 8.07
CA SER A 315 5.13 -6.29 7.77
C SER A 315 3.92 -5.56 7.21
N SER A 316 3.48 -5.92 6.00
CA SER A 316 2.37 -5.22 5.36
C SER A 316 1.37 -6.18 4.74
N PHE A 317 0.10 -5.74 4.66
CA PHE A 317 -0.94 -6.42 3.93
C PHE A 317 -1.85 -5.42 3.23
N ALA A 318 -1.97 -5.58 1.91
CA ALA A 318 -2.92 -4.82 1.09
C ALA A 318 -4.08 -5.74 0.72
N SER A 319 -5.31 -5.30 0.95
CA SER A 319 -6.51 -6.11 0.75
C SER A 319 -7.63 -5.35 0.05
N ILE A 320 -8.47 -6.12 -0.63
CA ILE A 320 -9.71 -5.68 -1.31
C ILE A 320 -10.80 -6.62 -0.85
N PHE A 321 -11.91 -6.08 -0.38
CA PHE A 321 -13.05 -6.90 0.08
C PHE A 321 -14.41 -6.18 -0.05
N PRO A 322 -15.54 -6.91 -0.19
CA PRO A 322 -15.61 -8.33 -0.54
C PRO A 322 -14.97 -8.59 -1.91
N ALA A 323 -14.28 -9.71 -2.10
CA ALA A 323 -13.51 -9.96 -3.33
C ALA A 323 -14.40 -10.16 -4.57
N GLN A 324 -15.65 -10.68 -4.38
CA GLN A 324 -16.62 -10.88 -5.49
C GLN A 324 -17.23 -9.55 -5.98
N LYS A 325 -17.40 -8.59 -5.07
CA LYS A 325 -17.94 -7.26 -5.36
C LYS A 325 -17.14 -6.23 -4.57
N PRO A 326 -15.96 -5.86 -5.06
CA PRO A 326 -15.04 -4.96 -4.35
C PRO A 326 -15.71 -3.65 -3.92
N LYS A 327 -15.59 -3.36 -2.64
CA LYS A 327 -16.16 -2.14 -2.05
C LYS A 327 -15.11 -1.39 -1.23
N PHE A 328 -14.24 -2.11 -0.54
CA PHE A 328 -13.26 -1.51 0.34
C PHE A 328 -11.83 -1.97 0.02
N ILE A 329 -10.90 -1.06 0.24
CA ILE A 329 -9.47 -1.32 0.22
C ILE A 329 -8.96 -1.05 1.62
N MET A 330 -8.17 -1.97 2.17
CA MET A 330 -7.53 -1.78 3.46
C MET A 330 -6.06 -2.08 3.34
N ILE A 331 -5.23 -1.17 3.84
CA ILE A 331 -3.77 -1.33 3.95
C ILE A 331 -3.42 -1.35 5.42
N VAL A 332 -2.62 -2.34 5.81
CA VAL A 332 -2.05 -2.44 7.17
C VAL A 332 -0.54 -2.54 7.03
N SER A 333 0.19 -1.73 7.77
CA SER A 333 1.66 -1.75 7.83
C SER A 333 2.10 -1.71 9.29
N ILE A 334 2.89 -2.69 9.71
CA ILE A 334 3.42 -2.84 11.07
C ILE A 334 4.94 -2.77 11.01
N ASP A 335 5.49 -1.85 11.79
CA ASP A 335 6.90 -1.44 11.78
C ASP A 335 7.68 -2.17 12.88
N GLU A 336 8.76 -2.86 12.47
CA GLU A 336 9.64 -3.64 13.33
C GLU A 336 8.88 -4.62 14.27
N PRO A 337 8.09 -5.57 13.73
CA PRO A 337 7.52 -6.65 14.54
C PRO A 337 8.63 -7.60 15.04
N ASP A 338 8.27 -8.48 15.99
CA ASP A 338 9.18 -9.51 16.52
C ASP A 338 9.85 -10.29 15.37
N PRO A 339 11.21 -10.36 15.34
CA PRO A 339 11.94 -11.05 14.28
C PRO A 339 11.60 -12.52 14.10
N ASN A 340 10.98 -13.16 15.10
CA ASN A 340 10.52 -14.55 15.00
C ASN A 340 9.14 -14.68 14.36
N LYS A 341 8.39 -13.56 14.21
CA LYS A 341 7.05 -13.54 13.63
C LYS A 341 6.82 -12.22 12.88
N TYR A 342 7.35 -12.09 11.69
CA TYR A 342 7.39 -10.82 10.92
C TYR A 342 6.71 -10.87 9.56
N PHE A 343 6.19 -12.01 9.11
CA PHE A 343 5.55 -12.08 7.81
C PHE A 343 4.20 -11.35 7.79
N GLY A 344 3.92 -10.63 6.69
CA GLY A 344 2.69 -9.87 6.51
C GLY A 344 1.41 -10.71 6.66
N GLY A 345 1.47 -12.00 6.29
CA GLY A 345 0.38 -12.94 6.50
C GLY A 345 0.08 -13.23 7.98
N ASP A 346 1.11 -13.20 8.84
CA ASP A 346 0.99 -13.56 10.25
C ASP A 346 0.73 -12.37 11.17
N VAL A 347 1.15 -11.17 10.76
CA VAL A 347 1.11 -9.97 11.61
C VAL A 347 0.05 -8.99 11.13
N SER A 348 0.07 -8.61 9.85
CA SER A 348 -0.81 -7.56 9.30
C SER A 348 -2.15 -8.09 8.78
N ALA A 349 -2.18 -9.26 8.15
CA ALA A 349 -3.40 -9.85 7.59
C ALA A 349 -4.49 -10.15 8.64
N PRO A 350 -4.19 -10.61 9.88
CA PRO A 350 -5.21 -10.82 10.90
C PRO A 350 -5.99 -9.56 11.30
N VAL A 351 -5.41 -8.36 11.16
CA VAL A 351 -6.12 -7.10 11.41
C VAL A 351 -7.28 -6.95 10.41
N VAL A 352 -7.04 -7.28 9.12
CA VAL A 352 -8.07 -7.24 8.08
C VAL A 352 -9.20 -8.23 8.38
N ALA A 353 -8.86 -9.46 8.79
CA ALA A 353 -9.85 -10.48 9.15
C ALA A 353 -10.80 -10.01 10.29
N ARG A 354 -10.23 -9.42 11.33
CA ARG A 354 -11.03 -8.90 12.46
C ARG A 354 -11.90 -7.71 12.02
N MET A 355 -11.36 -6.83 11.18
CA MET A 355 -12.14 -5.69 10.63
C MET A 355 -13.27 -6.14 9.72
N THR A 356 -13.06 -7.11 8.83
CA THR A 356 -14.15 -7.61 7.94
C THR A 356 -15.28 -8.25 8.75
N LYS A 357 -15.00 -8.98 9.82
CA LYS A 357 -16.02 -9.49 10.76
C LYS A 357 -16.81 -8.38 11.43
N PHE A 358 -16.12 -7.34 11.89
CA PHE A 358 -16.78 -6.18 12.49
C PHE A 358 -17.66 -5.45 11.48
N MET A 359 -17.14 -5.18 10.29
CA MET A 359 -17.87 -4.48 9.22
C MET A 359 -19.11 -5.27 8.76
N LYS A 360 -19.02 -6.60 8.69
CA LYS A 360 -20.17 -7.46 8.39
C LYS A 360 -21.27 -7.35 9.46
N ARG A 361 -20.89 -7.37 10.76
CA ARG A 361 -21.86 -7.22 11.87
C ARG A 361 -22.61 -5.89 11.80
N LEU A 362 -21.95 -4.82 11.40
CA LEU A 362 -22.54 -3.48 11.27
C LEU A 362 -23.16 -3.22 9.91
N LYS A 363 -23.26 -4.23 9.03
CA LYS A 363 -23.88 -4.15 7.69
C LYS A 363 -23.20 -3.16 6.73
N TYR A 364 -21.90 -2.97 6.84
CA TYR A 364 -21.10 -2.30 5.81
C TYR A 364 -20.86 -3.20 4.59
N LEU A 365 -20.89 -4.52 4.80
CA LEU A 365 -20.63 -5.57 3.83
C LEU A 365 -21.88 -6.39 3.57
#